data_ac68989f9cebaa4ab83da032e215a5cd
#
_entry.id   ac68989f9cebaa4ab83da032e215a5cd
#
_cell.length_a   1.000
_cell.length_b   1.000
_cell.length_c   1.000
_cell.angle_alpha   90.00
_cell.angle_beta   90.00
_cell.angle_gamma   90.00
#
_symmetry.space_group_name_H-M   'P 1'
#
loop_
_entity.id
_entity.type
_entity.pdbx_description
1 polymer ?
#
loop_
_entity_poly.entity_id
_entity_poly.type
_entity_poly.pdbx_seq_one_letter_code
_entity_poly.pdbx_strand_id
1 'polypeptide(L)'
;MQLFDEVTLTPSGDGSTFSCLLQAGQAVSITGFKVMQNLTSEGLVPVYRSSLNGQTRLVYDTSSLTPLSSLAVSLTPPQFVTTASGLLQSFRKLAANGFIRMENLMLTPELILLDSAMTPHLIYLPVEDSSHATAQLNGAELALRRMLISFIEANPNVRSERIAHLHTALRDPHASLDSAALLLQDAAEPPHSTAPQPAAAKAADSLTLLPAVKNSVPVLTIPADGAVIGRDPARSTVLVPDSAISGIHCRIVLAENNWQLEDLGSRNGTRVNGCPAVPHTVVPLHPGDTVQLANHIYTVKA
;
A
#
# COMPACT_ATOMS: atom_id res chain seq x y z
N MET A 1 11.17 -2.11 -27.28
CA MET A 1 12.61 -2.03 -26.94
C MET A 1 12.69 -1.12 -25.75
N GLN A 2 12.92 -1.69 -24.56
CA GLN A 2 12.94 -0.92 -23.32
C GLN A 2 14.23 -0.11 -23.27
N LEU A 3 14.13 1.17 -22.88
CA LEU A 3 15.23 2.13 -22.77
C LEU A 3 16.38 1.72 -21.81
N PHE A 4 16.26 0.60 -21.12
CA PHE A 4 17.10 0.21 -20.00
C PHE A 4 17.90 -1.10 -20.21
N ASP A 5 18.09 -1.53 -21.46
CA ASP A 5 18.98 -2.67 -21.74
C ASP A 5 20.43 -2.42 -21.28
N GLU A 6 20.77 -1.16 -20.93
CA GLU A 6 22.11 -0.74 -20.49
C GLU A 6 22.20 -0.37 -18.99
N VAL A 7 21.09 -0.25 -18.25
CA VAL A 7 21.11 0.06 -16.81
C VAL A 7 20.75 -1.16 -16.01
N THR A 8 21.75 -1.77 -15.37
CA THR A 8 21.52 -2.93 -14.50
C THR A 8 21.41 -2.48 -13.05
N LEU A 9 20.26 -2.76 -12.44
CA LEU A 9 20.08 -2.64 -11.00
C LEU A 9 20.58 -3.91 -10.32
N THR A 10 21.59 -3.76 -9.47
CA THR A 10 22.21 -4.87 -8.76
C THR A 10 21.81 -4.83 -7.29
N PRO A 11 21.22 -5.90 -6.72
CA PRO A 11 20.95 -5.97 -5.30
C PRO A 11 22.25 -6.07 -4.51
N SER A 12 22.29 -5.53 -3.29
CA SER A 12 23.35 -5.80 -2.32
C SER A 12 23.29 -7.27 -1.87
N GLY A 13 24.40 -7.80 -1.36
CA GLY A 13 24.47 -9.20 -0.91
C GLY A 13 23.49 -9.56 0.21
N ASP A 14 23.04 -8.59 0.99
CA ASP A 14 22.03 -8.71 2.06
C ASP A 14 20.61 -8.35 1.61
N GLY A 15 20.43 -7.92 0.34
CA GLY A 15 19.13 -7.51 -0.20
C GLY A 15 18.59 -6.18 0.33
N SER A 16 19.34 -5.47 1.18
CA SER A 16 18.89 -4.21 1.80
C SER A 16 18.85 -3.02 0.86
N THR A 17 19.58 -3.09 -0.25
CA THR A 17 19.64 -2.02 -1.25
C THR A 17 19.71 -2.56 -2.67
N PHE A 18 19.16 -1.77 -3.62
CA PHE A 18 19.50 -1.89 -5.04
C PHE A 18 20.42 -0.74 -5.43
N SER A 19 21.37 -1.00 -6.32
CA SER A 19 22.21 0.06 -6.85
C SER A 19 22.44 -0.07 -8.35
N CYS A 20 22.64 1.06 -9.02
CA CYS A 20 23.11 1.09 -10.40
C CYS A 20 24.25 2.09 -10.56
N LEU A 21 25.19 1.77 -11.43
CA LEU A 21 26.24 2.67 -11.90
C LEU A 21 25.79 3.28 -13.22
N LEU A 22 25.84 4.60 -13.31
CA LEU A 22 25.56 5.28 -14.57
C LEU A 22 26.73 5.10 -15.53
N GLN A 23 26.40 4.83 -16.80
CA GLN A 23 27.37 4.68 -17.87
C GLN A 23 27.96 6.03 -18.31
N ALA A 24 29.07 5.98 -19.02
CA ALA A 24 29.67 7.17 -19.61
C ALA A 24 28.69 7.82 -20.59
N GLY A 25 28.38 9.11 -20.38
CA GLY A 25 27.40 9.87 -21.17
C GLY A 25 26.00 9.93 -20.55
N GLN A 26 25.71 9.12 -19.55
CA GLN A 26 24.47 9.26 -18.78
C GLN A 26 24.62 10.29 -17.66
N ALA A 27 23.63 11.16 -17.51
CA ALA A 27 23.60 12.16 -16.45
C ALA A 27 22.35 12.01 -15.59
N VAL A 28 22.50 12.31 -14.30
CA VAL A 28 21.34 12.37 -13.39
C VAL A 28 20.56 13.65 -13.70
N SER A 29 19.26 13.51 -13.97
CA SER A 29 18.33 14.63 -14.01
C SER A 29 18.25 15.25 -12.62
N ILE A 30 18.75 16.47 -12.47
CA ILE A 30 18.74 17.18 -11.19
C ILE A 30 17.29 17.45 -10.75
N THR A 31 16.43 17.82 -11.69
CA THR A 31 15.01 18.04 -11.43
C THR A 31 14.32 16.73 -11.04
N GLY A 32 14.49 15.66 -11.83
CA GLY A 32 13.94 14.35 -11.53
C GLY A 32 14.39 13.82 -10.17
N PHE A 33 15.67 13.96 -9.83
CA PHE A 33 16.21 13.52 -8.54
C PHE A 33 15.60 14.28 -7.36
N LYS A 34 15.45 15.62 -7.46
CA LYS A 34 14.82 16.45 -6.41
C LYS A 34 13.33 16.13 -6.25
N VAL A 35 12.63 15.93 -7.35
CA VAL A 35 11.21 15.59 -7.33
C VAL A 35 11.00 14.22 -6.69
N MET A 36 11.82 13.22 -7.00
CA MET A 36 11.77 11.90 -6.35
C MET A 36 11.89 11.98 -4.84
N GLN A 37 12.81 12.78 -4.30
CA GLN A 37 13.00 12.90 -2.86
C GLN A 37 11.73 13.39 -2.14
N ASN A 38 10.87 14.15 -2.83
CA ASN A 38 9.60 14.63 -2.31
C ASN A 38 8.44 13.66 -2.57
N LEU A 39 8.60 12.67 -3.45
CA LEU A 39 7.56 11.73 -3.86
C LEU A 39 7.70 10.34 -3.19
N THR A 40 8.53 10.20 -2.19
CA THR A 40 8.64 8.95 -1.42
C THR A 40 7.31 8.59 -0.73
N SER A 41 6.54 9.59 -0.31
CA SER A 41 5.16 9.41 0.20
C SER A 41 4.14 9.00 -0.88
N GLU A 42 4.48 9.16 -2.15
CA GLU A 42 3.63 8.82 -3.30
C GLU A 42 3.96 7.42 -3.87
N GLY A 43 4.81 6.66 -3.18
CA GLY A 43 5.16 5.29 -3.55
C GLY A 43 6.44 5.17 -4.38
N LEU A 44 7.37 6.11 -4.30
CA LEU A 44 8.73 5.93 -4.85
C LEU A 44 9.70 5.45 -3.76
N VAL A 45 10.59 4.53 -4.15
CA VAL A 45 11.67 4.06 -3.28
C VAL A 45 12.67 5.19 -3.04
N PRO A 46 13.09 5.43 -1.76
CA PRO A 46 14.13 6.42 -1.46
C PRO A 46 15.43 6.12 -2.19
N VAL A 47 16.06 7.15 -2.76
CA VAL A 47 17.31 7.04 -3.51
C VAL A 47 18.37 8.00 -3.00
N TYR A 48 19.58 7.51 -2.95
CA TYR A 48 20.79 8.26 -2.59
C TYR A 48 21.76 8.27 -3.75
N ARG A 49 22.47 9.40 -3.92
CA ARG A 49 23.54 9.52 -4.90
C ARG A 49 24.89 9.34 -4.21
N SER A 50 25.71 8.47 -4.76
CA SER A 50 27.10 8.27 -4.35
C SER A 50 28.03 8.25 -5.56
N SER A 51 29.33 8.10 -5.35
CA SER A 51 30.32 7.91 -6.41
C SER A 51 31.10 6.63 -6.16
N LEU A 52 31.35 5.87 -7.21
CA LEU A 52 32.20 4.69 -7.18
C LEU A 52 33.17 4.77 -8.36
N ASN A 53 34.48 4.83 -8.07
CA ASN A 53 35.57 4.95 -9.09
C ASN A 53 35.34 6.12 -10.08
N GLY A 54 34.82 7.25 -9.58
CA GLY A 54 34.54 8.43 -10.40
C GLY A 54 33.23 8.37 -11.19
N GLN A 55 32.50 7.25 -11.18
CA GLN A 55 31.18 7.12 -11.79
C GLN A 55 30.08 7.44 -10.77
N THR A 56 28.99 8.02 -11.25
CA THR A 56 27.80 8.25 -10.41
C THR A 56 27.10 6.92 -10.14
N ARG A 57 26.87 6.63 -8.86
CA ARG A 57 26.11 5.48 -8.38
C ARG A 57 24.81 5.96 -7.71
N LEU A 58 23.70 5.40 -8.12
CA LEU A 58 22.41 5.55 -7.44
C LEU A 58 22.19 4.35 -6.52
N VAL A 59 21.75 4.58 -5.29
CA VAL A 59 21.51 3.55 -4.27
C VAL A 59 20.09 3.73 -3.76
N TYR A 60 19.27 2.71 -3.87
CA TYR A 60 17.88 2.64 -3.44
C TYR A 60 17.80 1.86 -2.13
N ASP A 61 17.20 2.45 -1.09
CA ASP A 61 16.98 1.78 0.19
C ASP A 61 15.75 0.88 0.11
N THR A 62 15.97 -0.42 0.20
CA THR A 62 14.93 -1.44 0.11
C THR A 62 14.88 -2.31 1.37
N SER A 63 15.50 -1.88 2.46
CA SER A 63 15.69 -2.66 3.69
C SER A 63 14.39 -3.14 4.36
N SER A 64 13.27 -2.44 4.13
CA SER A 64 11.94 -2.79 4.65
C SER A 64 10.96 -3.28 3.57
N LEU A 65 11.45 -3.53 2.36
CA LEU A 65 10.63 -3.82 1.19
C LEU A 65 10.95 -5.20 0.62
N THR A 66 9.94 -5.87 0.06
CA THR A 66 10.09 -7.20 -0.56
C THR A 66 9.66 -7.14 -2.03
N PRO A 67 10.45 -7.66 -2.97
CA PRO A 67 10.06 -7.73 -4.38
C PRO A 67 8.76 -8.50 -4.59
N LEU A 68 7.88 -7.99 -5.47
CA LEU A 68 6.64 -8.65 -5.84
C LEU A 68 6.88 -10.07 -6.37
N SER A 69 7.97 -10.27 -7.12
CA SER A 69 8.38 -11.59 -7.63
C SER A 69 8.66 -12.59 -6.51
N SER A 70 9.24 -12.18 -5.39
CA SER A 70 9.53 -13.04 -4.24
C SER A 70 8.26 -13.48 -3.50
N LEU A 71 7.21 -12.68 -3.56
CA LEU A 71 5.91 -12.96 -2.93
C LEU A 71 4.95 -13.71 -3.87
N ALA A 72 5.28 -13.86 -5.14
CA ALA A 72 4.40 -14.38 -6.18
C ALA A 72 3.69 -15.69 -5.81
N VAL A 73 4.41 -16.65 -5.19
CA VAL A 73 3.87 -17.97 -4.82
C VAL A 73 2.96 -17.91 -3.58
N SER A 74 3.21 -16.98 -2.67
CA SER A 74 2.48 -16.86 -1.38
C SER A 74 1.36 -15.82 -1.40
N LEU A 75 1.29 -15.00 -2.46
CA LEU A 75 0.34 -13.91 -2.57
C LEU A 75 -1.08 -14.43 -2.72
N THR A 76 -1.97 -13.99 -1.84
CA THR A 76 -3.39 -14.33 -1.92
C THR A 76 -4.16 -13.36 -2.85
N PRO A 77 -5.36 -13.74 -3.36
CA PRO A 77 -6.14 -12.85 -4.22
C PRO A 77 -6.46 -11.48 -3.58
N PRO A 78 -6.88 -11.38 -2.29
CA PRO A 78 -7.09 -10.08 -1.66
C PRO A 78 -5.81 -9.22 -1.56
N GLN A 79 -4.68 -9.84 -1.22
CA GLN A 79 -3.39 -9.13 -1.18
C GLN A 79 -2.99 -8.61 -2.56
N PHE A 80 -3.19 -9.41 -3.61
CA PHE A 80 -2.92 -8.96 -4.98
C PHE A 80 -3.86 -7.83 -5.40
N VAL A 81 -5.15 -7.85 -5.02
CA VAL A 81 -6.09 -6.75 -5.28
C VAL A 81 -5.58 -5.46 -4.62
N THR A 82 -5.15 -5.52 -3.36
CA THR A 82 -4.55 -4.37 -2.65
C THR A 82 -3.31 -3.85 -3.37
N THR A 83 -2.39 -4.75 -3.74
CA THR A 83 -1.17 -4.40 -4.47
C THR A 83 -1.46 -3.78 -5.83
N ALA A 84 -2.33 -4.39 -6.63
CA ALA A 84 -2.68 -3.90 -7.97
C ALA A 84 -3.40 -2.55 -7.89
N SER A 85 -4.33 -2.37 -6.94
CA SER A 85 -5.00 -1.09 -6.69
C SER A 85 -4.00 0.01 -6.31
N GLY A 86 -3.11 -0.27 -5.35
CA GLY A 86 -2.06 0.67 -4.96
C GLY A 86 -1.12 1.03 -6.11
N LEU A 87 -0.75 0.03 -6.93
CA LEU A 87 0.12 0.24 -8.10
C LEU A 87 -0.52 1.15 -9.15
N LEU A 88 -1.80 0.94 -9.46
CA LEU A 88 -2.54 1.79 -10.39
C LEU A 88 -2.71 3.21 -9.84
N GLN A 89 -2.95 3.37 -8.54
CA GLN A 89 -3.04 4.68 -7.89
C GLN A 89 -1.70 5.43 -7.90
N SER A 90 -0.60 4.76 -7.52
CA SER A 90 0.75 5.36 -7.55
C SER A 90 1.13 5.76 -8.98
N PHE A 91 0.87 4.89 -9.96
CA PHE A 91 1.12 5.21 -11.37
C PHE A 91 0.36 6.46 -11.82
N ARG A 92 -0.92 6.60 -11.48
CA ARG A 92 -1.73 7.79 -11.79
C ARG A 92 -1.18 9.06 -11.15
N LYS A 93 -0.85 9.01 -9.86
CA LYS A 93 -0.28 10.15 -9.14
C LYS A 93 1.03 10.61 -9.76
N LEU A 94 1.91 9.67 -10.09
CA LEU A 94 3.18 9.96 -10.75
C LEU A 94 2.97 10.52 -12.16
N ALA A 95 2.03 9.98 -12.93
CA ALA A 95 1.70 10.49 -14.26
C ALA A 95 1.16 11.93 -14.24
N ALA A 96 0.41 12.29 -13.20
CA ALA A 96 -0.12 13.65 -13.02
C ALA A 96 0.95 14.66 -12.60
N ASN A 97 2.13 14.23 -12.15
CA ASN A 97 3.17 15.10 -11.61
C ASN A 97 3.84 16.00 -12.68
N GLY A 98 3.85 15.65 -13.93
CA GLY A 98 4.43 16.42 -15.02
C GLY A 98 5.97 16.57 -15.03
N PHE A 99 6.65 16.32 -13.91
CA PHE A 99 8.12 16.35 -13.79
C PHE A 99 8.74 14.94 -13.80
N ILE A 100 7.91 13.90 -13.66
CA ILE A 100 8.31 12.51 -13.70
C ILE A 100 8.19 12.01 -15.15
N ARG A 101 9.29 11.51 -15.67
CA ARG A 101 9.30 10.77 -16.94
C ARG A 101 8.84 9.34 -16.68
N MET A 102 7.61 9.04 -17.08
CA MET A 102 6.99 7.74 -16.78
C MET A 102 7.74 6.56 -17.38
N GLU A 103 8.46 6.77 -18.47
CA GLU A 103 9.36 5.77 -19.07
C GLU A 103 10.53 5.36 -18.18
N ASN A 104 10.88 6.18 -17.20
CA ASN A 104 11.97 5.91 -16.26
C ASN A 104 11.52 5.10 -15.02
N LEU A 105 10.23 4.70 -14.96
CA LEU A 105 9.73 3.77 -13.95
C LEU A 105 10.11 2.34 -14.30
N MET A 106 10.65 1.62 -13.31
CA MET A 106 11.00 0.21 -13.45
C MET A 106 9.77 -0.65 -13.11
N LEU A 107 9.08 -1.12 -14.16
CA LEU A 107 7.80 -1.81 -14.05
C LEU A 107 7.96 -3.34 -14.30
N THR A 108 8.85 -3.98 -13.52
CA THR A 108 9.02 -5.44 -13.51
C THR A 108 8.73 -6.00 -12.11
N PRO A 109 8.26 -7.25 -11.97
CA PRO A 109 7.94 -7.84 -10.67
C PRO A 109 9.12 -7.88 -9.67
N GLU A 110 10.35 -7.89 -10.17
CA GLU A 110 11.59 -7.87 -9.39
C GLU A 110 11.86 -6.49 -8.78
N LEU A 111 11.38 -5.43 -9.43
CA LEU A 111 11.67 -4.02 -9.10
C LEU A 111 10.44 -3.25 -8.61
N ILE A 112 9.29 -3.91 -8.56
CA ILE A 112 8.12 -3.46 -7.81
C ILE A 112 8.24 -4.04 -6.40
N LEU A 113 8.40 -3.18 -5.42
CA LEU A 113 8.68 -3.58 -4.04
C LEU A 113 7.44 -3.34 -3.18
N LEU A 114 7.17 -4.24 -2.26
CA LEU A 114 6.02 -4.17 -1.36
C LEU A 114 6.46 -3.99 0.08
N ASP A 115 5.79 -3.14 0.81
CA ASP A 115 5.91 -3.06 2.27
C ASP A 115 5.06 -4.15 2.96
N SER A 116 5.10 -4.18 4.29
CA SER A 116 4.32 -5.14 5.08
C SER A 116 2.80 -4.99 4.95
N ALA A 117 2.31 -3.86 4.44
CA ALA A 117 0.89 -3.59 4.16
C ALA A 117 0.50 -3.92 2.71
N MET A 118 1.39 -4.53 1.93
CA MET A 118 1.22 -4.78 0.49
C MET A 118 1.11 -3.50 -0.35
N THR A 119 1.60 -2.37 0.16
CA THR A 119 1.66 -1.11 -0.59
C THR A 119 2.84 -1.16 -1.55
N PRO A 120 2.63 -0.87 -2.84
CA PRO A 120 3.72 -0.91 -3.81
C PRO A 120 4.60 0.34 -3.75
N HIS A 121 5.90 0.11 -3.85
CA HIS A 121 6.93 1.11 -3.99
C HIS A 121 7.68 0.88 -5.30
N LEU A 122 7.81 1.93 -6.11
CA LEU A 122 8.39 1.87 -7.45
C LEU A 122 9.80 2.43 -7.46
N ILE A 123 10.68 1.77 -8.19
CA ILE A 123 12.01 2.31 -8.50
C ILE A 123 11.88 3.21 -9.72
N TYR A 124 12.34 4.44 -9.59
CA TYR A 124 12.45 5.41 -10.66
C TYR A 124 13.91 5.73 -10.93
N LEU A 125 14.32 5.71 -12.19
CA LEU A 125 15.68 6.08 -12.60
C LEU A 125 15.71 7.55 -13.06
N PRO A 126 16.26 8.48 -12.27
CA PRO A 126 16.33 9.90 -12.64
C PRO A 126 17.49 10.16 -13.62
N VAL A 127 17.49 9.48 -14.75
CA VAL A 127 18.55 9.58 -15.77
C VAL A 127 18.03 10.40 -16.95
N GLU A 128 18.85 11.33 -17.42
CA GLU A 128 18.63 12.02 -18.69
C GLU A 128 19.32 11.22 -19.80
N ASP A 129 18.53 10.75 -20.75
CA ASP A 129 19.04 10.20 -22.00
C ASP A 129 18.81 11.26 -23.10
N SER A 130 19.91 11.68 -23.72
CA SER A 130 19.89 12.67 -24.81
C SER A 130 19.29 12.13 -26.11
N SER A 131 19.05 10.82 -26.20
CA SER A 131 18.60 10.16 -27.44
C SER A 131 17.08 10.06 -27.61
N HIS A 132 16.28 10.29 -26.55
CA HIS A 132 14.84 10.00 -26.59
C HIS A 132 13.96 11.12 -26.02
N ALA A 133 13.82 12.21 -26.79
CA ALA A 133 13.00 13.37 -26.43
C ALA A 133 11.47 13.15 -26.54
N THR A 134 10.99 11.96 -26.90
CA THR A 134 9.57 11.70 -27.23
C THR A 134 9.02 10.36 -26.75
N ALA A 135 9.51 9.81 -25.64
CA ALA A 135 8.88 8.62 -25.07
C ALA A 135 7.57 9.04 -24.37
N GLN A 136 6.47 8.54 -24.88
CA GLN A 136 5.12 8.94 -24.52
C GLN A 136 4.64 8.19 -23.27
N LEU A 137 3.80 8.84 -22.45
CA LEU A 137 3.03 8.25 -21.35
C LEU A 137 2.41 6.88 -21.71
N ASN A 138 1.98 6.74 -22.97
CA ASN A 138 1.41 5.51 -23.52
C ASN A 138 2.36 4.31 -23.44
N GLY A 139 3.69 4.52 -23.51
CA GLY A 139 4.67 3.43 -23.40
C GLY A 139 4.75 2.83 -22.00
N ALA A 140 4.77 3.68 -20.97
CA ALA A 140 4.81 3.26 -19.58
C ALA A 140 3.49 2.59 -19.15
N GLU A 141 2.35 3.12 -19.61
CA GLU A 141 1.04 2.50 -19.39
C GLU A 141 0.98 1.08 -20.00
N LEU A 142 1.46 0.92 -21.22
CA LEU A 142 1.49 -0.38 -21.90
C LEU A 142 2.44 -1.35 -21.17
N ALA A 143 3.57 -0.86 -20.66
CA ALA A 143 4.50 -1.68 -19.85
C ALA A 143 3.84 -2.17 -18.57
N LEU A 144 3.13 -1.29 -17.85
CA LEU A 144 2.38 -1.64 -16.64
C LEU A 144 1.29 -2.69 -16.93
N ARG A 145 0.51 -2.49 -17.99
CA ARG A 145 -0.53 -3.45 -18.42
C ARG A 145 0.07 -4.82 -18.71
N ARG A 146 1.14 -4.88 -19.51
CA ARG A 146 1.82 -6.14 -19.86
C ARG A 146 2.37 -6.85 -18.62
N MET A 147 2.98 -6.10 -17.71
CA MET A 147 3.49 -6.64 -16.47
C MET A 147 2.38 -7.26 -15.62
N LEU A 148 1.27 -6.54 -15.40
CA LEU A 148 0.13 -7.05 -14.63
C LEU A 148 -0.51 -8.28 -15.29
N ILE A 149 -0.71 -8.26 -16.60
CA ILE A 149 -1.25 -9.40 -17.36
C ILE A 149 -0.34 -10.63 -17.19
N SER A 150 0.96 -10.48 -17.47
CA SER A 150 1.93 -11.56 -17.34
C SER A 150 1.99 -12.10 -15.91
N PHE A 151 1.92 -11.23 -14.90
CA PHE A 151 1.94 -11.63 -13.50
C PHE A 151 0.70 -12.46 -13.13
N ILE A 152 -0.50 -12.03 -13.54
CA ILE A 152 -1.76 -12.77 -13.31
C ILE A 152 -1.74 -14.12 -14.02
N GLU A 153 -1.25 -14.18 -15.25
CA GLU A 153 -1.19 -15.41 -16.04
C GLU A 153 -0.20 -16.43 -15.46
N ALA A 154 0.94 -15.95 -14.95
CA ALA A 154 1.99 -16.78 -14.36
C ALA A 154 1.64 -17.28 -12.94
N ASN A 155 0.71 -16.63 -12.23
CA ASN A 155 0.43 -16.91 -10.82
C ASN A 155 -1.04 -17.34 -10.60
N PRO A 156 -1.37 -18.63 -10.74
CA PRO A 156 -2.75 -19.13 -10.56
C PRO A 156 -3.33 -18.89 -9.16
N ASN A 157 -2.47 -18.76 -8.14
CA ASN A 157 -2.85 -18.52 -6.74
C ASN A 157 -3.54 -17.17 -6.51
N VAL A 158 -3.32 -16.18 -7.39
CA VAL A 158 -3.98 -14.86 -7.25
C VAL A 158 -5.35 -14.80 -7.94
N ARG A 159 -5.82 -15.89 -8.57
CA ARG A 159 -7.06 -15.88 -9.34
C ARG A 159 -8.29 -15.69 -8.46
N SER A 160 -9.14 -14.74 -8.84
CA SER A 160 -10.50 -14.52 -8.32
C SER A 160 -11.34 -13.90 -9.42
N GLU A 161 -12.65 -13.82 -9.24
CA GLU A 161 -13.56 -13.19 -10.21
C GLU A 161 -13.16 -11.73 -10.49
N ARG A 162 -12.85 -10.98 -9.45
CA ARG A 162 -12.39 -9.59 -9.55
C ARG A 162 -11.09 -9.45 -10.36
N ILE A 163 -10.14 -10.37 -10.16
CA ILE A 163 -8.89 -10.38 -10.91
C ILE A 163 -9.10 -10.82 -12.36
N ALA A 164 -10.08 -11.68 -12.64
CA ALA A 164 -10.47 -12.02 -14.00
C ALA A 164 -11.07 -10.81 -14.75
N HIS A 165 -11.89 -9.99 -14.08
CA HIS A 165 -12.39 -8.73 -14.63
C HIS A 165 -11.26 -7.73 -14.88
N LEU A 166 -10.35 -7.57 -13.91
CA LEU A 166 -9.14 -6.75 -14.08
C LEU A 166 -8.32 -7.21 -15.29
N HIS A 167 -8.05 -8.52 -15.37
CA HIS A 167 -7.28 -9.10 -16.48
C HIS A 167 -7.93 -8.83 -17.84
N THR A 168 -9.26 -8.96 -17.94
CA THR A 168 -10.01 -8.63 -19.14
C THR A 168 -9.90 -7.15 -19.51
N ALA A 169 -10.06 -6.24 -18.52
CA ALA A 169 -9.94 -4.81 -18.75
C ALA A 169 -8.50 -4.40 -19.14
N LEU A 170 -7.49 -5.03 -18.56
CA LEU A 170 -6.08 -4.76 -18.93
C LEU A 170 -5.75 -5.20 -20.36
N ARG A 171 -6.43 -6.21 -20.89
CA ARG A 171 -6.26 -6.71 -22.28
C ARG A 171 -7.02 -5.88 -23.31
N ASP A 172 -8.03 -5.14 -22.88
CA ASP A 172 -8.78 -4.24 -23.77
C ASP A 172 -7.96 -2.98 -24.07
N PRO A 173 -7.54 -2.74 -25.32
CA PRO A 173 -6.76 -1.55 -25.68
C PRO A 173 -7.56 -0.25 -25.54
N HIS A 174 -8.89 -0.30 -25.48
CA HIS A 174 -9.79 0.85 -25.34
C HIS A 174 -10.15 1.15 -23.87
N ALA A 175 -9.95 0.20 -22.96
CA ALA A 175 -10.16 0.44 -21.53
C ALA A 175 -9.04 1.32 -20.96
N SER A 176 -9.39 2.34 -20.15
CA SER A 176 -8.39 3.15 -19.44
C SER A 176 -7.87 2.42 -18.20
N LEU A 177 -6.66 2.81 -17.71
CA LEU A 177 -6.19 2.33 -16.41
C LEU A 177 -7.13 2.78 -15.27
N ASP A 178 -7.83 3.90 -15.43
CA ASP A 178 -8.84 4.35 -14.46
C ASP A 178 -10.02 3.37 -14.38
N SER A 179 -10.49 2.87 -15.51
CA SER A 179 -11.52 1.83 -15.54
C SER A 179 -11.05 0.54 -14.85
N ALA A 180 -9.81 0.15 -15.09
CA ALA A 180 -9.20 -1.01 -14.44
C ALA A 180 -9.06 -0.80 -12.91
N ALA A 181 -8.68 0.41 -12.48
CA ALA A 181 -8.58 0.76 -11.06
C ALA A 181 -9.94 0.74 -10.35
N LEU A 182 -11.00 1.19 -11.02
CA LEU A 182 -12.37 1.13 -10.50
C LEU A 182 -12.83 -0.30 -10.22
N LEU A 183 -12.49 -1.27 -11.08
CA LEU A 183 -12.80 -2.68 -10.86
C LEU A 183 -12.16 -3.25 -9.58
N LEU A 184 -11.08 -2.64 -9.10
CA LEU A 184 -10.43 -3.02 -7.85
C LEU A 184 -10.98 -2.26 -6.64
N GLN A 185 -11.63 -1.12 -6.85
CA GLN A 185 -12.19 -0.27 -5.78
C GLN A 185 -13.62 -0.65 -5.42
N ASP A 186 -14.37 -1.28 -6.33
CA ASP A 186 -15.78 -1.60 -6.09
C ASP A 186 -15.96 -2.78 -5.16
N ALA A 187 -16.70 -2.47 -4.10
CA ALA A 187 -17.48 -3.29 -3.20
C ALA A 187 -16.82 -4.58 -2.66
N ALA A 188 -16.89 -4.72 -1.36
CA ALA A 188 -16.88 -6.02 -0.71
C ALA A 188 -17.64 -7.03 -1.60
N GLU A 189 -16.93 -8.03 -2.15
CA GLU A 189 -17.59 -9.14 -2.83
C GLU A 189 -18.66 -9.70 -1.90
N PRO A 190 -19.90 -9.88 -2.37
CA PRO A 190 -20.78 -10.78 -1.66
C PRO A 190 -20.11 -12.16 -1.67
N PRO A 191 -20.03 -12.88 -0.56
CA PRO A 191 -19.35 -14.15 -0.49
C PRO A 191 -20.06 -15.14 -1.43
N HIS A 192 -19.44 -15.45 -2.57
CA HIS A 192 -19.84 -16.60 -3.36
C HIS A 192 -19.40 -17.87 -2.67
N SER A 193 -20.37 -18.44 -1.99
CA SER A 193 -20.42 -19.74 -1.41
C SER A 193 -20.14 -20.85 -2.44
N THR A 194 -19.09 -21.65 -2.19
CA THR A 194 -19.15 -23.11 -2.36
C THR A 194 -18.14 -23.80 -1.44
N ALA A 195 -18.42 -23.73 -0.16
CA ALA A 195 -18.09 -24.75 0.83
C ALA A 195 -19.13 -24.62 1.94
N PRO A 196 -19.53 -25.68 2.65
CA PRO A 196 -20.66 -25.63 3.54
C PRO A 196 -20.42 -24.59 4.65
N GLN A 197 -21.26 -23.59 4.66
CA GLN A 197 -21.36 -22.56 5.67
C GLN A 197 -21.50 -23.22 7.06
N PRO A 198 -20.65 -22.87 8.02
CA PRO A 198 -21.15 -22.82 9.38
C PRO A 198 -22.12 -21.62 9.44
N ALA A 199 -23.29 -21.83 10.00
CA ALA A 199 -24.38 -20.89 10.11
C ALA A 199 -23.91 -19.46 10.44
N ALA A 200 -24.58 -18.48 9.81
CA ALA A 200 -24.43 -17.05 10.09
C ALA A 200 -24.24 -16.81 11.59
N ALA A 201 -23.02 -16.49 11.98
CA ALA A 201 -22.79 -15.95 13.30
C ALA A 201 -23.51 -14.59 13.29
N LYS A 202 -24.55 -14.45 14.12
CA LYS A 202 -25.06 -13.15 14.52
C LYS A 202 -23.87 -12.28 14.84
N ALA A 203 -23.88 -11.01 14.37
CA ALA A 203 -22.91 -10.03 14.83
C ALA A 203 -22.78 -10.17 16.35
N ALA A 204 -21.55 -10.34 16.83
CA ALA A 204 -21.34 -10.45 18.25
C ALA A 204 -21.91 -9.21 18.91
N ASP A 205 -22.68 -9.38 20.01
CA ASP A 205 -23.31 -8.26 20.75
C ASP A 205 -22.26 -7.26 21.30
N SER A 206 -20.97 -7.50 21.08
CA SER A 206 -19.89 -6.62 21.50
C SER A 206 -18.59 -6.89 20.69
N LEU A 207 -17.77 -5.85 20.52
CA LEU A 207 -16.41 -5.92 19.97
C LEU A 207 -15.42 -5.83 21.12
N THR A 208 -14.38 -6.66 21.09
CA THR A 208 -13.31 -6.63 22.09
C THR A 208 -11.99 -6.22 21.46
N LEU A 209 -11.31 -5.24 22.05
CA LEU A 209 -9.94 -4.87 21.71
C LEU A 209 -8.98 -5.43 22.75
N LEU A 210 -8.17 -6.42 22.33
CA LEU A 210 -7.17 -7.06 23.19
C LEU A 210 -5.82 -6.36 23.05
N PRO A 211 -5.17 -5.89 24.13
CA PRO A 211 -3.87 -5.27 24.05
C PRO A 211 -2.81 -6.27 23.57
N ALA A 212 -1.95 -5.83 22.62
CA ALA A 212 -0.86 -6.66 22.08
C ALA A 212 0.17 -7.03 23.15
N VAL A 213 0.38 -6.15 24.14
CA VAL A 213 1.24 -6.41 25.30
C VAL A 213 0.34 -6.61 26.53
N LYS A 214 0.40 -7.81 27.10
CA LYS A 214 -0.37 -8.14 28.31
C LYS A 214 -0.03 -7.18 29.47
N ASN A 215 -1.05 -6.69 30.15
CA ASN A 215 -0.97 -5.81 31.34
C ASN A 215 -0.42 -4.39 31.10
N SER A 216 -0.29 -3.93 29.85
CA SER A 216 0.13 -2.54 29.58
C SER A 216 -1.05 -1.57 29.63
N VAL A 217 -2.21 -1.97 29.15
CA VAL A 217 -3.48 -1.22 29.12
C VAL A 217 -4.66 -2.18 29.26
N PRO A 218 -5.84 -1.70 29.65
CA PRO A 218 -7.01 -2.57 29.82
C PRO A 218 -7.48 -3.17 28.49
N VAL A 219 -8.13 -4.33 28.58
CA VAL A 219 -8.96 -4.87 27.51
C VAL A 219 -10.18 -3.94 27.34
N LEU A 220 -10.48 -3.53 26.11
CA LEU A 220 -11.60 -2.66 25.83
C LEU A 220 -12.75 -3.47 25.25
N THR A 221 -13.91 -3.43 25.87
CA THR A 221 -15.14 -4.04 25.37
C THR A 221 -16.08 -2.94 24.87
N ILE A 222 -16.44 -3.02 23.62
CA ILE A 222 -17.30 -2.06 22.92
C ILE A 222 -18.67 -2.72 22.76
N PRO A 223 -19.73 -2.21 23.38
CA PRO A 223 -21.08 -2.76 23.25
C PRO A 223 -21.68 -2.47 21.87
N ALA A 224 -22.77 -3.14 21.49
CA ALA A 224 -23.40 -3.01 20.16
C ALA A 224 -23.91 -1.59 19.86
N ASP A 225 -24.23 -0.80 20.87
CA ASP A 225 -24.62 0.61 20.74
C ASP A 225 -23.41 1.56 20.52
N GLY A 226 -22.21 0.99 20.53
CA GLY A 226 -20.96 1.71 20.29
C GLY A 226 -20.36 2.32 21.57
N ALA A 227 -19.14 2.87 21.41
CA ALA A 227 -18.44 3.52 22.51
C ALA A 227 -17.54 4.66 22.03
N VAL A 228 -17.37 5.65 22.87
CA VAL A 228 -16.31 6.65 22.77
C VAL A 228 -15.16 6.23 23.69
N ILE A 229 -13.98 6.06 23.12
CA ILE A 229 -12.75 5.68 23.81
C ILE A 229 -11.94 6.93 24.10
N GLY A 230 -11.45 7.08 25.32
CA GLY A 230 -10.61 8.21 25.69
C GLY A 230 -10.14 8.14 27.14
N ARG A 231 -9.49 9.20 27.59
CA ARG A 231 -8.92 9.30 28.94
C ARG A 231 -9.88 10.04 29.93
N ASP A 232 -10.80 10.84 29.41
CA ASP A 232 -11.68 11.67 30.24
C ASP A 232 -12.96 10.87 30.63
N PRO A 233 -13.15 10.54 31.93
CA PRO A 233 -14.29 9.75 32.37
C PRO A 233 -15.64 10.47 32.23
N ALA A 234 -15.65 11.80 32.09
CA ALA A 234 -16.88 12.54 31.88
C ALA A 234 -17.35 12.53 30.41
N ARG A 235 -16.48 12.17 29.47
CA ARG A 235 -16.70 12.30 28.02
C ARG A 235 -16.47 11.01 27.24
N SER A 236 -15.94 9.97 27.90
CA SER A 236 -15.63 8.67 27.27
C SER A 236 -16.38 7.57 27.97
N THR A 237 -16.94 6.65 27.22
CA THR A 237 -17.66 5.47 27.75
C THR A 237 -16.71 4.33 28.03
N VAL A 238 -15.61 4.24 27.30
CA VAL A 238 -14.54 3.26 27.52
C VAL A 238 -13.24 4.00 27.84
N LEU A 239 -12.70 3.76 29.03
CA LEU A 239 -11.57 4.52 29.56
C LEU A 239 -10.24 3.82 29.29
N VAL A 240 -9.28 4.59 28.79
CA VAL A 240 -7.87 4.23 28.73
C VAL A 240 -7.08 5.27 29.52
N PRO A 241 -6.71 5.00 30.78
CA PRO A 241 -6.10 5.97 31.69
C PRO A 241 -4.61 6.17 31.41
N ASP A 242 -4.29 6.67 30.22
CA ASP A 242 -2.92 6.95 29.80
C ASP A 242 -2.82 8.38 29.25
N SER A 243 -1.73 9.07 29.56
CA SER A 243 -1.48 10.47 29.18
C SER A 243 -1.33 10.66 27.67
N ALA A 244 -0.93 9.63 26.94
CA ALA A 244 -0.83 9.64 25.49
C ALA A 244 -2.21 9.61 24.80
N ILE A 245 -3.26 9.16 25.51
CA ILE A 245 -4.64 9.11 25.01
C ILE A 245 -5.32 10.47 25.21
N SER A 246 -6.02 10.94 24.19
CA SER A 246 -6.82 12.18 24.27
C SER A 246 -8.03 12.01 25.19
N GLY A 247 -8.57 13.11 25.72
CA GLY A 247 -9.77 13.09 26.56
C GLY A 247 -10.93 12.33 25.91
N ILE A 248 -11.22 12.66 24.66
CA ILE A 248 -11.92 11.82 23.66
C ILE A 248 -10.90 11.49 22.57
N HIS A 249 -10.76 10.23 22.21
CA HIS A 249 -9.72 9.80 21.25
C HIS A 249 -10.34 9.29 19.96
N CYS A 250 -11.15 8.29 20.04
CA CYS A 250 -11.88 7.74 18.90
C CYS A 250 -13.26 7.23 19.31
N ARG A 251 -14.10 6.99 18.34
CA ARG A 251 -15.42 6.35 18.50
C ARG A 251 -15.44 5.05 17.72
N ILE A 252 -16.04 4.01 18.29
CA ILE A 252 -16.32 2.74 17.59
C ILE A 252 -17.82 2.50 17.69
N VAL A 253 -18.44 2.21 16.56
CA VAL A 253 -19.89 1.95 16.45
C VAL A 253 -20.13 0.73 15.57
N LEU A 254 -21.26 0.05 15.79
CA LEU A 254 -21.79 -0.96 14.90
C LEU A 254 -22.82 -0.30 13.97
N ALA A 255 -22.50 -0.19 12.68
CA ALA A 255 -23.38 0.37 11.66
C ALA A 255 -23.55 -0.65 10.52
N GLU A 256 -24.78 -0.90 10.10
CA GLU A 256 -25.10 -1.85 9.03
C GLU A 256 -24.44 -3.23 9.20
N ASN A 257 -24.41 -3.71 10.45
CA ASN A 257 -23.78 -4.98 10.84
C ASN A 257 -22.24 -5.03 10.69
N ASN A 258 -21.60 -3.86 10.53
CA ASN A 258 -20.15 -3.71 10.44
C ASN A 258 -19.64 -2.77 11.54
N TRP A 259 -18.56 -3.18 12.21
CA TRP A 259 -17.87 -2.32 13.16
C TRP A 259 -17.09 -1.23 12.43
N GLN A 260 -17.15 -0.02 12.94
CA GLN A 260 -16.54 1.15 12.33
C GLN A 260 -15.84 1.99 13.40
N LEU A 261 -14.64 2.49 13.07
CA LEU A 261 -13.85 3.38 13.92
C LEU A 261 -13.77 4.77 13.28
N GLU A 262 -13.88 5.81 14.10
CA GLU A 262 -13.65 7.20 13.73
C GLU A 262 -12.69 7.85 14.73
N ASP A 263 -11.58 8.42 14.27
CA ASP A 263 -10.72 9.27 15.10
C ASP A 263 -11.40 10.62 15.34
N LEU A 264 -11.54 11.04 16.58
CA LEU A 264 -12.24 12.28 16.97
C LEU A 264 -11.29 13.48 17.11
N GLY A 265 -10.26 13.54 16.28
CA GLY A 265 -9.22 14.58 16.33
C GLY A 265 -8.24 14.34 17.46
N SER A 266 -7.82 13.10 17.64
CA SER A 266 -6.88 12.74 18.71
C SER A 266 -5.51 13.38 18.51
N ARG A 267 -4.82 13.74 19.62
CA ARG A 267 -3.53 14.43 19.58
C ARG A 267 -2.42 13.58 18.98
N ASN A 268 -2.37 12.31 19.34
CA ASN A 268 -1.31 11.37 18.94
C ASN A 268 -1.75 10.40 17.82
N GLY A 269 -2.96 10.58 17.32
CA GLY A 269 -3.50 9.83 16.20
C GLY A 269 -3.96 8.40 16.53
N THR A 270 -4.84 7.91 15.68
CA THR A 270 -5.31 6.52 15.63
C THR A 270 -4.79 5.88 14.36
N ARG A 271 -4.47 4.57 14.42
CA ARG A 271 -4.11 3.79 13.22
C ARG A 271 -4.90 2.49 13.21
N VAL A 272 -5.27 2.05 12.02
CA VAL A 272 -5.85 0.73 11.78
C VAL A 272 -4.95 -0.02 10.81
N ASN A 273 -4.45 -1.19 11.20
CA ASN A 273 -3.47 -1.97 10.43
C ASN A 273 -2.24 -1.17 10.00
N GLY A 274 -1.74 -0.29 10.90
CA GLY A 274 -0.62 0.59 10.64
C GLY A 274 -0.95 1.86 9.83
N CYS A 275 -2.11 1.93 9.16
CA CYS A 275 -2.55 3.10 8.41
C CYS A 275 -3.16 4.15 9.34
N PRO A 276 -2.76 5.44 9.24
CA PRO A 276 -3.37 6.52 10.01
C PRO A 276 -4.86 6.67 9.65
N ALA A 277 -5.73 6.66 10.66
CA ALA A 277 -7.11 7.07 10.48
C ALA A 277 -7.18 8.60 10.33
N VAL A 278 -7.74 9.05 9.22
CA VAL A 278 -7.96 10.49 9.03
C VAL A 278 -9.01 10.97 10.01
N PRO A 279 -8.76 12.05 10.79
CA PRO A 279 -9.73 12.57 11.74
C PRO A 279 -11.10 12.81 11.10
N HIS A 280 -12.15 12.40 11.81
CA HIS A 280 -13.56 12.51 11.40
C HIS A 280 -13.91 11.72 10.13
N THR A 281 -13.11 10.70 9.82
CA THR A 281 -13.38 9.76 8.73
C THR A 281 -13.59 8.37 9.31
N VAL A 282 -14.59 7.67 8.80
CA VAL A 282 -14.95 6.32 9.25
C VAL A 282 -14.05 5.29 8.59
N VAL A 283 -13.50 4.39 9.40
CA VAL A 283 -12.65 3.25 8.97
C VAL A 283 -13.35 1.96 9.40
N PRO A 284 -13.63 1.00 8.50
CA PRO A 284 -14.18 -0.30 8.89
C PRO A 284 -13.21 -1.09 9.75
N LEU A 285 -13.74 -1.86 10.71
CA LEU A 285 -13.00 -2.76 11.57
C LEU A 285 -13.48 -4.21 11.40
N HIS A 286 -12.53 -5.13 11.26
CA HIS A 286 -12.80 -6.55 11.14
C HIS A 286 -12.08 -7.34 12.25
N PRO A 287 -12.59 -8.52 12.62
CA PRO A 287 -11.87 -9.43 13.53
C PRO A 287 -10.46 -9.73 12.98
N GLY A 288 -9.46 -9.58 13.84
CA GLY A 288 -8.05 -9.73 13.49
C GLY A 288 -7.32 -8.43 13.15
N ASP A 289 -8.04 -7.33 12.90
CA ASP A 289 -7.41 -6.03 12.65
C ASP A 289 -6.59 -5.56 13.87
N THR A 290 -5.56 -4.77 13.60
CA THR A 290 -4.82 -4.06 14.65
C THR A 290 -5.29 -2.62 14.74
N VAL A 291 -5.66 -2.18 15.94
CA VAL A 291 -6.00 -0.78 16.24
C VAL A 291 -4.92 -0.21 17.13
N GLN A 292 -4.28 0.86 16.70
CA GLN A 292 -3.32 1.60 17.51
C GLN A 292 -3.93 2.92 17.95
N LEU A 293 -4.03 3.12 19.24
CA LEU A 293 -4.44 4.37 19.88
C LEU A 293 -3.18 5.01 20.50
N ALA A 294 -2.70 6.08 19.89
CA ALA A 294 -1.41 6.68 20.23
C ALA A 294 -0.26 5.65 20.17
N ASN A 295 0.28 5.23 21.33
CA ASN A 295 1.34 4.21 21.47
C ASN A 295 0.81 2.81 21.85
N HIS A 296 -0.48 2.64 22.02
CA HIS A 296 -1.09 1.37 22.45
C HIS A 296 -1.68 0.61 21.29
N ILE A 297 -1.24 -0.64 21.11
CA ILE A 297 -1.69 -1.53 20.03
C ILE A 297 -2.65 -2.56 20.60
N TYR A 298 -3.78 -2.71 19.92
CA TYR A 298 -4.83 -3.69 20.21
C TYR A 298 -5.12 -4.58 19.02
N THR A 299 -5.58 -5.81 19.27
CA THR A 299 -6.13 -6.70 18.24
C THR A 299 -7.64 -6.76 18.38
N VAL A 300 -8.38 -6.60 17.31
CA VAL A 300 -9.83 -6.69 17.25
C VAL A 300 -10.27 -8.15 17.36
N LYS A 301 -11.20 -8.42 18.29
CA LYS A 301 -11.93 -9.68 18.45
C LYS A 301 -13.42 -9.38 18.47
N ALA A 302 -14.21 -10.11 17.72
CA ALA A 302 -15.66 -10.08 17.72
C ALA A 302 -16.22 -11.43 18.13
#